data_14b81232dd93c77f6ce340581ebd362d
#
_entry.id   14b81232dd93c77f6ce340581ebd362d
#
_cell.length_a   1.000
_cell.length_b   1.000
_cell.length_c   1.000
_cell.angle_alpha   90.00
_cell.angle_beta   90.00
_cell.angle_gamma   90.00
#
_symmetry.space_group_name_H-M   'P 1'
#
loop_
_entity.id
_entity.type
_entity.pdbx_description
1 polymer ?
#
loop_
_entity_poly.entity_id
_entity_poly.type
_entity_poly.pdbx_seq_one_letter_code
_entity_poly.pdbx_strand_id
1 'polypeptide(L)'
;MTRVARFRSWDGTELAYRVTGDGPPLVCVPGGPGQAVAYLGDLGGLSATRTLVLLDNRGTGDSAIPADPATYRVDRIADDVEALRAHLGLDTMDLLGHSASGGTCMLYAAAHPARLRRLVLVAPSLRVLGLQSDVDLAHVLAERSHEPWIDEAAAALTAEAADEQDLERLRMLAAPLLYGTWNDAARAQAAAEPAQFARAATDGFYADFTPDPALPERLAALAVPTLLVAGEHDVWPTRHAMRQLAALLTASRLTVQPGAGHFPWVDDPRAFAASVEAFLAAAPA
;
A
#
# COMPACT_ATOMS: atom_id res chain seq x y z
N MET A 1 -11.49 1.26 -20.64
CA MET A 1 -10.16 0.88 -21.21
C MET A 1 -9.08 1.52 -20.37
N THR A 2 -8.10 0.76 -19.91
CA THR A 2 -6.96 1.29 -19.15
C THR A 2 -6.00 2.01 -20.11
N ARG A 3 -5.69 3.28 -19.82
CA ARG A 3 -4.75 4.10 -20.59
C ARG A 3 -3.46 4.26 -19.80
N VAL A 4 -2.31 3.96 -20.40
CA VAL A 4 -0.98 4.26 -19.84
C VAL A 4 -0.57 5.67 -20.28
N ALA A 5 -0.12 6.49 -19.33
CA ALA A 5 0.45 7.81 -19.57
C ALA A 5 1.78 7.94 -18.84
N ARG A 6 2.59 8.94 -19.18
CA ARG A 6 3.92 9.16 -18.61
C ARG A 6 4.11 10.60 -18.22
N PHE A 7 4.97 10.84 -17.24
CA PHE A 7 5.39 12.17 -16.81
C PHE A 7 6.85 12.15 -16.36
N ARG A 8 7.45 13.31 -16.27
CA ARG A 8 8.79 13.45 -15.66
C ARG A 8 8.67 13.85 -14.22
N SER A 9 9.32 13.06 -13.36
CA SER A 9 9.39 13.35 -11.94
C SER A 9 10.40 14.44 -11.63
N TRP A 10 10.53 14.78 -10.35
CA TRP A 10 11.34 15.90 -9.83
C TRP A 10 12.83 15.83 -10.22
N ASP A 11 13.37 14.62 -10.43
CA ASP A 11 14.78 14.37 -10.82
C ASP A 11 14.91 14.10 -12.34
N GLY A 12 13.82 14.21 -13.10
CA GLY A 12 13.78 13.94 -14.54
C GLY A 12 13.52 12.49 -14.90
N THR A 13 13.42 11.56 -13.93
CA THR A 13 13.02 10.16 -14.17
C THR A 13 11.64 10.11 -14.80
N GLU A 14 11.48 9.37 -15.90
CA GLU A 14 10.20 9.18 -16.56
C GLU A 14 9.39 8.10 -15.83
N LEU A 15 8.28 8.49 -15.21
CA LEU A 15 7.37 7.60 -14.53
C LEU A 15 6.09 7.38 -15.34
N ALA A 16 5.51 6.19 -15.19
CA ALA A 16 4.27 5.79 -15.82
C ALA A 16 3.13 5.73 -14.80
N TYR A 17 1.92 6.02 -15.27
CA TYR A 17 0.71 5.78 -14.53
C TYR A 17 -0.40 5.27 -15.45
N ARG A 18 -1.33 4.52 -14.88
CA ARG A 18 -2.48 3.98 -15.60
C ARG A 18 -3.72 4.71 -15.13
N VAL A 19 -4.62 5.00 -16.07
CA VAL A 19 -5.92 5.62 -15.77
C VAL A 19 -7.03 4.66 -16.16
N THR A 20 -7.94 4.39 -15.23
CA THR A 20 -9.12 3.55 -15.46
C THR A 20 -10.30 4.07 -14.64
N GLY A 21 -11.51 3.84 -15.13
CA GLY A 21 -12.73 4.31 -14.48
C GLY A 21 -13.16 5.71 -14.91
N ASP A 22 -14.26 6.17 -14.32
CA ASP A 22 -14.87 7.47 -14.57
C ASP A 22 -15.42 8.04 -13.25
N GLY A 23 -15.15 9.32 -12.99
CA GLY A 23 -15.52 10.00 -11.74
C GLY A 23 -14.39 10.82 -11.14
N PRO A 24 -14.51 11.27 -9.89
CA PRO A 24 -13.46 12.02 -9.20
C PRO A 24 -12.16 11.24 -9.11
N PRO A 25 -10.99 11.88 -9.34
CA PRO A 25 -9.71 11.18 -9.35
C PRO A 25 -9.31 10.69 -7.95
N LEU A 26 -8.76 9.47 -7.90
CA LEU A 26 -8.08 8.88 -6.77
C LEU A 26 -6.68 8.44 -7.21
N VAL A 27 -5.65 9.09 -6.67
CA VAL A 27 -4.25 8.69 -6.91
C VAL A 27 -3.93 7.49 -6.03
N CYS A 28 -3.46 6.40 -6.64
CA CYS A 28 -3.18 5.14 -5.95
C CYS A 28 -1.70 4.78 -6.10
N VAL A 29 -1.04 4.56 -4.96
CA VAL A 29 0.39 4.21 -4.88
C VAL A 29 0.54 2.77 -4.40
N PRO A 30 1.18 1.89 -5.20
CA PRO A 30 1.30 0.47 -4.90
C PRO A 30 2.33 0.20 -3.81
N GLY A 31 2.19 -0.93 -3.12
CA GLY A 31 3.11 -1.41 -2.10
C GLY A 31 4.26 -2.26 -2.66
N GLY A 32 4.50 -3.34 -2.03
CA GLY A 32 5.56 -4.29 -2.27
C GLY A 32 6.53 -4.37 -1.10
N PRO A 33 7.58 -3.55 -0.97
CA PRO A 33 8.07 -2.52 -1.90
C PRO A 33 8.55 -3.09 -3.24
N GLY A 34 8.57 -2.25 -4.27
CA GLY A 34 9.10 -2.62 -5.58
C GLY A 34 8.14 -3.41 -6.47
N GLN A 35 6.85 -3.46 -6.14
CA GLN A 35 5.82 -4.12 -6.95
C GLN A 35 5.18 -3.15 -7.94
N ALA A 36 4.98 -3.59 -9.19
CA ALA A 36 4.25 -2.86 -10.21
C ALA A 36 2.79 -2.68 -9.80
N VAL A 37 2.18 -1.54 -10.20
CA VAL A 37 0.82 -1.17 -9.79
C VAL A 37 -0.29 -2.12 -10.28
N ALA A 38 0.04 -3.00 -11.21
CA ALA A 38 -0.92 -3.91 -11.85
C ALA A 38 -1.70 -4.79 -10.84
N TYR A 39 -1.11 -5.15 -9.70
CA TYR A 39 -1.77 -5.98 -8.69
C TYR A 39 -2.94 -5.28 -7.98
N LEU A 40 -3.00 -3.95 -7.99
CA LEU A 40 -4.14 -3.21 -7.44
C LEU A 40 -5.41 -3.44 -8.27
N GLY A 41 -5.28 -3.82 -9.54
CA GLY A 41 -6.42 -4.02 -10.43
C GLY A 41 -7.30 -2.77 -10.51
N ASP A 42 -8.59 -2.97 -10.28
CA ASP A 42 -9.56 -1.88 -10.16
C ASP A 42 -10.00 -1.61 -8.70
N LEU A 43 -9.21 -2.13 -7.73
CA LEU A 43 -9.48 -2.00 -6.29
C LEU A 43 -10.90 -2.46 -5.92
N GLY A 44 -11.25 -3.66 -6.39
CA GLY A 44 -12.53 -4.27 -6.05
C GLY A 44 -13.76 -3.60 -6.65
N GLY A 45 -13.59 -2.95 -7.81
CA GLY A 45 -14.68 -2.27 -8.53
C GLY A 45 -14.78 -0.78 -8.22
N LEU A 46 -13.82 -0.18 -7.52
CA LEU A 46 -13.78 1.27 -7.26
C LEU A 46 -13.76 2.10 -8.55
N SER A 47 -13.24 1.54 -9.65
CA SER A 47 -13.26 2.17 -10.96
C SER A 47 -14.66 2.45 -11.52
N ALA A 48 -15.70 1.88 -10.95
CA ALA A 48 -17.09 2.17 -11.34
C ALA A 48 -17.56 3.57 -10.91
N THR A 49 -16.92 4.15 -9.89
CA THR A 49 -17.32 5.45 -9.31
C THR A 49 -16.16 6.44 -9.23
N ARG A 50 -14.93 6.01 -9.47
CA ARG A 50 -13.70 6.81 -9.40
C ARG A 50 -12.85 6.66 -10.65
N THR A 51 -12.18 7.73 -11.02
CA THR A 51 -11.04 7.65 -11.94
C THR A 51 -9.81 7.25 -11.12
N LEU A 52 -9.38 6.00 -11.22
CA LEU A 52 -8.17 5.52 -10.56
C LEU A 52 -6.94 5.95 -11.38
N VAL A 53 -6.03 6.68 -10.73
CA VAL A 53 -4.72 7.06 -11.27
C VAL A 53 -3.68 6.19 -10.56
N LEU A 54 -3.31 5.10 -11.20
CA LEU A 54 -2.48 4.03 -10.65
C LEU A 54 -1.02 4.28 -11.01
N LEU A 55 -0.19 4.73 -10.07
CA LEU A 55 1.22 5.06 -10.29
C LEU A 55 2.08 3.79 -10.27
N ASP A 56 2.88 3.55 -11.30
CA ASP A 56 4.03 2.66 -11.19
C ASP A 56 5.19 3.42 -10.52
N ASN A 57 5.60 2.99 -9.32
CA ASN A 57 6.75 3.58 -8.65
C ASN A 57 8.01 3.43 -9.53
N ARG A 58 9.02 4.29 -9.31
CA ARG A 58 10.26 4.27 -10.10
C ARG A 58 10.87 2.86 -10.16
N GLY A 59 11.29 2.44 -11.36
CA GLY A 59 11.87 1.13 -11.63
C GLY A 59 10.90 -0.04 -11.57
N THR A 60 9.58 0.21 -11.45
CA THR A 60 8.56 -0.84 -11.48
C THR A 60 7.62 -0.66 -12.66
N GLY A 61 6.99 -1.73 -13.11
CA GLY A 61 6.00 -1.70 -14.19
C GLY A 61 6.52 -1.01 -15.45
N ASP A 62 5.81 0.05 -15.89
CA ASP A 62 6.16 0.84 -17.08
C ASP A 62 7.02 2.08 -16.75
N SER A 63 7.37 2.31 -15.47
CA SER A 63 8.25 3.41 -15.04
C SER A 63 9.72 3.11 -15.29
N ALA A 64 10.47 4.15 -15.68
CA ALA A 64 11.91 4.00 -15.92
C ALA A 64 12.68 3.70 -14.63
N ILE A 65 13.79 3.01 -14.80
CA ILE A 65 14.83 2.84 -13.77
C ILE A 65 15.49 4.21 -13.55
N PRO A 66 15.57 4.71 -12.30
CA PRO A 66 16.21 5.98 -12.03
C PRO A 66 17.72 5.90 -12.27
N ALA A 67 18.33 7.02 -12.66
CA ALA A 67 19.78 7.11 -12.86
C ALA A 67 20.55 6.98 -11.55
N ASP A 68 19.99 7.47 -10.44
CA ASP A 68 20.54 7.36 -9.09
C ASP A 68 19.73 6.35 -8.27
N PRO A 69 20.29 5.18 -7.91
CA PRO A 69 19.62 4.17 -7.10
C PRO A 69 19.18 4.67 -5.71
N ALA A 70 19.83 5.70 -5.15
CA ALA A 70 19.44 6.27 -3.86
C ALA A 70 18.04 6.90 -3.91
N THR A 71 17.50 7.15 -5.10
CA THR A 71 16.18 7.73 -5.30
C THR A 71 15.04 6.71 -5.22
N TYR A 72 15.33 5.41 -5.10
CA TYR A 72 14.32 4.40 -4.77
C TYR A 72 13.72 4.55 -3.38
N ARG A 73 14.35 5.34 -2.53
CA ARG A 73 14.00 5.47 -1.11
C ARG A 73 12.59 6.04 -0.92
N VAL A 74 11.91 5.55 0.12
CA VAL A 74 10.51 5.81 0.44
C VAL A 74 10.13 7.30 0.47
N ASP A 75 11.01 8.17 0.96
CA ASP A 75 10.81 9.62 0.99
C ASP A 75 10.92 10.26 -0.40
N ARG A 76 11.76 9.70 -1.30
CA ARG A 76 11.88 10.15 -2.69
C ARG A 76 10.67 9.77 -3.53
N ILE A 77 10.04 8.65 -3.21
CA ILE A 77 8.76 8.28 -3.83
C ILE A 77 7.63 9.22 -3.39
N ALA A 78 7.70 9.79 -2.17
CA ALA A 78 6.77 10.85 -1.78
C ALA A 78 6.92 12.11 -2.67
N ASP A 79 8.14 12.45 -3.08
CA ASP A 79 8.40 13.53 -4.05
C ASP A 79 7.82 13.18 -5.45
N ASP A 80 7.81 11.89 -5.85
CA ASP A 80 7.15 11.45 -7.09
C ASP A 80 5.63 11.62 -7.05
N VAL A 81 5.02 11.40 -5.88
CA VAL A 81 3.57 11.63 -5.69
C VAL A 81 3.24 13.11 -5.89
N GLU A 82 4.07 14.03 -5.37
CA GLU A 82 3.89 15.48 -5.59
C GLU A 82 4.08 15.86 -7.07
N ALA A 83 5.09 15.29 -7.72
CA ALA A 83 5.32 15.51 -9.15
C ALA A 83 4.14 15.02 -10.00
N LEU A 84 3.55 13.86 -9.67
CA LEU A 84 2.35 13.35 -10.34
C LEU A 84 1.15 14.26 -10.11
N ARG A 85 0.90 14.69 -8.87
CA ARG A 85 -0.18 15.64 -8.56
C ARG A 85 -0.07 16.91 -9.40
N ALA A 86 1.13 17.49 -9.47
CA ALA A 86 1.39 18.70 -10.25
C ALA A 86 1.21 18.46 -11.76
N HIS A 87 1.69 17.32 -12.28
CA HIS A 87 1.50 16.92 -13.68
C HIS A 87 0.02 16.78 -14.05
N LEU A 88 -0.80 16.24 -13.14
CA LEU A 88 -2.25 16.12 -13.34
C LEU A 88 -3.01 17.44 -13.19
N GLY A 89 -2.35 18.53 -12.79
CA GLY A 89 -2.98 19.83 -12.57
C GLY A 89 -3.94 19.85 -11.36
N LEU A 90 -3.75 18.98 -10.39
CA LEU A 90 -4.61 18.88 -9.22
C LEU A 90 -4.13 19.84 -8.12
N ASP A 91 -4.95 20.81 -7.72
CA ASP A 91 -4.65 21.67 -6.56
C ASP A 91 -4.59 20.84 -5.26
N THR A 92 -5.59 19.97 -5.10
CA THR A 92 -5.68 18.97 -4.03
C THR A 92 -6.10 17.63 -4.61
N MET A 93 -5.75 16.54 -3.94
CA MET A 93 -6.11 15.18 -4.39
C MET A 93 -6.63 14.30 -3.26
N ASP A 94 -7.38 13.27 -3.63
CA ASP A 94 -7.57 12.08 -2.82
C ASP A 94 -6.40 11.12 -3.11
N LEU A 95 -5.76 10.61 -2.07
CA LEU A 95 -4.58 9.75 -2.16
C LEU A 95 -4.85 8.42 -1.46
N LEU A 96 -4.54 7.30 -2.12
CA LEU A 96 -4.57 5.96 -1.56
C LEU A 96 -3.18 5.36 -1.61
N GLY A 97 -2.70 4.85 -0.48
CA GLY A 97 -1.47 4.07 -0.38
C GLY A 97 -1.73 2.69 0.19
N HIS A 98 -1.14 1.67 -0.44
CA HIS A 98 -1.21 0.30 0.05
C HIS A 98 0.14 -0.16 0.60
N SER A 99 0.13 -0.89 1.72
CA SER A 99 1.30 -1.60 2.26
C SER A 99 2.53 -0.67 2.41
N ALA A 100 3.66 -0.99 1.79
CA ALA A 100 4.88 -0.19 1.85
C ALA A 100 4.65 1.28 1.50
N SER A 101 3.87 1.56 0.46
CA SER A 101 3.56 2.96 0.08
C SER A 101 2.53 3.64 0.97
N GLY A 102 1.93 2.94 1.93
CA GLY A 102 1.26 3.60 3.05
C GLY A 102 2.24 4.48 3.83
N GLY A 103 3.49 4.03 4.00
CA GLY A 103 4.58 4.85 4.55
C GLY A 103 4.90 6.07 3.68
N THR A 104 5.02 5.88 2.37
CA THR A 104 5.19 6.98 1.40
C THR A 104 4.08 8.02 1.54
N CYS A 105 2.82 7.57 1.60
CA CYS A 105 1.67 8.47 1.71
C CYS A 105 1.63 9.20 3.07
N MET A 106 2.09 8.60 4.16
CA MET A 106 2.25 9.27 5.45
C MET A 106 3.33 10.35 5.41
N LEU A 107 4.48 10.07 4.79
CA LEU A 107 5.54 11.08 4.58
C LEU A 107 5.03 12.24 3.71
N TYR A 108 4.33 11.93 2.61
CA TYR A 108 3.71 12.94 1.76
C TYR A 108 2.70 13.80 2.52
N ALA A 109 1.82 13.17 3.30
CA ALA A 109 0.80 13.89 4.09
C ALA A 109 1.41 14.83 5.13
N ALA A 110 2.50 14.41 5.77
CA ALA A 110 3.23 15.25 6.72
C ALA A 110 3.97 16.44 6.06
N ALA A 111 4.43 16.27 4.80
CA ALA A 111 5.14 17.30 4.04
C ALA A 111 4.18 18.28 3.33
N HIS A 112 3.06 17.76 2.81
CA HIS A 112 2.12 18.49 1.93
C HIS A 112 0.66 18.40 2.39
N PRO A 113 0.31 18.66 3.67
CA PRO A 113 -1.05 18.46 4.16
C PRO A 113 -2.10 19.28 3.38
N ALA A 114 -1.75 20.47 2.92
CA ALA A 114 -2.63 21.35 2.13
C ALA A 114 -2.91 20.81 0.69
N ARG A 115 -2.19 19.78 0.25
CA ARG A 115 -2.39 19.14 -1.06
C ARG A 115 -3.30 17.92 -1.01
N LEU A 116 -3.73 17.52 0.18
CA LEU A 116 -4.64 16.40 0.38
C LEU A 116 -6.05 16.88 0.73
N ARG A 117 -7.03 16.34 0.02
CA ARG A 117 -8.43 16.42 0.39
C ARG A 117 -8.78 15.29 1.33
N ARG A 118 -8.33 14.08 1.04
CA ARG A 118 -8.50 12.87 1.84
C ARG A 118 -7.32 11.92 1.64
N LEU A 119 -7.07 11.12 2.66
CA LEU A 119 -6.06 10.07 2.65
C LEU A 119 -6.70 8.72 2.95
N VAL A 120 -6.38 7.69 2.15
CA VAL A 120 -6.78 6.30 2.39
C VAL A 120 -5.51 5.47 2.54
N LEU A 121 -5.34 4.82 3.68
CA LEU A 121 -4.21 3.94 3.96
C LEU A 121 -4.73 2.51 4.13
N VAL A 122 -4.40 1.65 3.18
CA VAL A 122 -4.80 0.24 3.17
C VAL A 122 -3.62 -0.61 3.61
N ALA A 123 -3.78 -1.29 4.74
CA ALA A 123 -2.73 -2.15 5.30
C ALA A 123 -1.32 -1.49 5.30
N PRO A 124 -1.16 -0.23 5.77
CA PRO A 124 0.07 0.53 5.59
C PRO A 124 1.23 -0.02 6.42
N SER A 125 2.43 -0.02 5.85
CA SER A 125 3.66 -0.25 6.61
C SER A 125 3.89 0.87 7.62
N LEU A 126 4.18 0.51 8.87
CA LEU A 126 4.46 1.44 9.97
C LEU A 126 5.95 1.74 10.12
N ARG A 127 6.79 1.22 9.24
CA ARG A 127 8.26 1.32 9.34
C ARG A 127 8.76 2.76 9.32
N VAL A 128 8.09 3.66 8.59
CA VAL A 128 8.47 5.09 8.56
C VAL A 128 8.25 5.79 9.91
N LEU A 129 7.42 5.20 10.78
CA LEU A 129 7.17 5.67 12.15
C LEU A 129 8.09 4.99 13.18
N GLY A 130 8.93 4.04 12.77
CA GLY A 130 9.69 3.19 13.68
C GLY A 130 8.83 2.23 14.51
N LEU A 131 7.58 1.99 14.09
CA LEU A 131 6.66 1.08 14.77
C LEU A 131 6.68 -0.31 14.15
N GLN A 132 6.42 -1.32 14.98
CA GLN A 132 6.29 -2.71 14.54
C GLN A 132 4.92 -2.94 13.89
N SER A 133 4.91 -3.66 12.77
CA SER A 133 3.68 -4.00 12.05
C SER A 133 3.08 -5.34 12.48
N ASP A 134 3.87 -6.21 13.09
CA ASP A 134 3.55 -7.58 13.49
C ASP A 134 3.19 -7.74 14.98
N VAL A 135 2.83 -6.65 15.63
CA VAL A 135 2.38 -6.66 17.02
C VAL A 135 1.19 -7.62 17.14
N ASP A 136 1.29 -8.57 18.12
CA ASP A 136 0.26 -9.59 18.34
C ASP A 136 0.08 -10.63 17.20
N LEU A 137 1.13 -10.83 16.37
CA LEU A 137 1.12 -11.80 15.27
C LEU A 137 0.71 -13.21 15.72
N ALA A 138 1.24 -13.67 16.86
CA ALA A 138 0.93 -14.99 17.38
C ALA A 138 -0.58 -15.22 17.60
N HIS A 139 -1.30 -14.17 18.03
CA HIS A 139 -2.75 -14.22 18.17
C HIS A 139 -3.47 -14.35 16.82
N VAL A 140 -3.05 -13.58 15.82
CA VAL A 140 -3.61 -13.64 14.46
C VAL A 140 -3.40 -15.03 13.85
N LEU A 141 -2.22 -15.63 14.03
CA LEU A 141 -1.92 -16.98 13.56
C LEU A 141 -2.77 -18.04 14.28
N ALA A 142 -2.95 -17.90 15.62
CA ALA A 142 -3.74 -18.83 16.43
C ALA A 142 -5.22 -18.86 16.01
N GLU A 143 -5.79 -17.73 15.62
CA GLU A 143 -7.19 -17.66 15.10
C GLU A 143 -7.38 -18.49 13.82
N ARG A 144 -6.30 -18.71 13.06
CA ARG A 144 -6.27 -19.47 11.81
C ARG A 144 -5.69 -20.88 11.96
N SER A 145 -5.51 -21.36 13.19
CA SER A 145 -4.93 -22.69 13.48
C SER A 145 -5.67 -23.88 12.85
N HIS A 146 -6.89 -23.67 12.36
CA HIS A 146 -7.69 -24.65 11.65
C HIS A 146 -7.33 -24.78 10.16
N GLU A 147 -6.57 -23.84 9.62
CA GLU A 147 -6.15 -23.85 8.21
C GLU A 147 -5.02 -24.85 7.99
N PRO A 148 -5.11 -25.74 6.99
CA PRO A 148 -4.15 -26.83 6.80
C PRO A 148 -2.74 -26.37 6.42
N TRP A 149 -2.59 -25.14 5.95
CA TRP A 149 -1.34 -24.53 5.51
C TRP A 149 -0.68 -23.62 6.56
N ILE A 150 -1.32 -23.37 7.71
CA ILE A 150 -0.93 -22.34 8.66
C ILE A 150 0.49 -22.52 9.22
N ASP A 151 0.85 -23.74 9.63
CA ASP A 151 2.15 -24.01 10.26
C ASP A 151 3.29 -23.84 9.24
N GLU A 152 3.11 -24.33 8.01
CA GLU A 152 4.10 -24.17 6.95
C GLU A 152 4.27 -22.71 6.55
N ALA A 153 3.18 -21.99 6.38
CA ALA A 153 3.20 -20.58 6.01
C ALA A 153 3.79 -19.71 7.11
N ALA A 154 3.48 -19.98 8.39
CA ALA A 154 4.05 -19.27 9.52
C ALA A 154 5.56 -19.51 9.67
N ALA A 155 6.01 -20.74 9.44
CA ALA A 155 7.43 -21.07 9.42
C ALA A 155 8.16 -20.37 8.26
N ALA A 156 7.55 -20.33 7.06
CA ALA A 156 8.12 -19.65 5.90
C ALA A 156 8.21 -18.12 6.09
N LEU A 157 7.25 -17.51 6.80
CA LEU A 157 7.23 -16.07 7.06
C LEU A 157 8.46 -15.58 7.84
N THR A 158 9.03 -16.42 8.71
CA THR A 158 10.13 -16.09 9.60
C THR A 158 11.46 -16.73 9.21
N ALA A 159 11.47 -17.56 8.17
CA ALA A 159 12.67 -18.25 7.70
C ALA A 159 13.63 -17.29 7.00
N GLU A 160 14.94 -17.50 7.22
CA GLU A 160 15.99 -16.83 6.45
C GLU A 160 16.21 -17.57 5.13
N ALA A 161 16.13 -16.83 4.01
CA ALA A 161 16.38 -17.37 2.70
C ALA A 161 17.88 -17.60 2.46
N ALA A 162 18.25 -18.76 1.92
CA ALA A 162 19.62 -19.09 1.59
C ALA A 162 20.11 -18.36 0.31
N ASP A 163 19.20 -18.14 -0.64
CA ASP A 163 19.43 -17.48 -1.92
C ASP A 163 18.12 -16.89 -2.47
N GLU A 164 18.18 -16.34 -3.69
CA GLU A 164 17.02 -15.70 -4.33
C GLU A 164 15.91 -16.70 -4.67
N GLN A 165 16.26 -17.91 -5.11
CA GLN A 165 15.29 -18.96 -5.41
C GLN A 165 14.58 -19.44 -4.14
N ASP A 166 15.32 -19.56 -3.05
CA ASP A 166 14.76 -19.91 -1.75
C ASP A 166 13.85 -18.78 -1.20
N LEU A 167 14.24 -17.51 -1.38
CA LEU A 167 13.40 -16.37 -1.04
C LEU A 167 12.06 -16.40 -1.78
N GLU A 168 12.06 -16.68 -3.07
CA GLU A 168 10.85 -16.81 -3.87
C GLU A 168 9.98 -17.98 -3.38
N ARG A 169 10.59 -19.14 -3.09
CA ARG A 169 9.91 -20.29 -2.50
C ARG A 169 9.27 -19.96 -1.16
N LEU A 170 10.00 -19.31 -0.25
CA LEU A 170 9.49 -18.92 1.06
C LEU A 170 8.34 -17.91 0.96
N ARG A 171 8.44 -16.94 0.05
CA ARG A 171 7.34 -16.01 -0.23
C ARG A 171 6.08 -16.73 -0.69
N MET A 172 6.20 -17.70 -1.59
CA MET A 172 5.06 -18.48 -2.07
C MET A 172 4.44 -19.34 -0.99
N LEU A 173 5.25 -19.94 -0.11
CA LEU A 173 4.75 -20.69 1.04
C LEU A 173 4.05 -19.81 2.07
N ALA A 174 4.54 -18.59 2.30
CA ALA A 174 3.94 -17.61 3.21
C ALA A 174 2.73 -16.89 2.60
N ALA A 175 2.55 -16.93 1.27
CA ALA A 175 1.50 -16.18 0.58
C ALA A 175 0.09 -16.36 1.14
N PRO A 176 -0.36 -17.57 1.57
CA PRO A 176 -1.69 -17.75 2.15
C PRO A 176 -1.98 -16.83 3.35
N LEU A 177 -0.95 -16.43 4.11
CA LEU A 177 -1.09 -15.53 5.26
C LEU A 177 -1.54 -14.12 4.87
N LEU A 178 -1.30 -13.71 3.62
CA LEU A 178 -1.64 -12.38 3.12
C LEU A 178 -3.10 -12.27 2.67
N TYR A 179 -3.85 -13.35 2.66
CA TYR A 179 -5.25 -13.38 2.23
C TYR A 179 -6.15 -13.88 3.35
N GLY A 180 -7.36 -13.34 3.41
CA GLY A 180 -8.37 -13.81 4.35
C GLY A 180 -8.85 -15.22 4.01
N THR A 181 -8.98 -15.52 2.73
CA THR A 181 -9.33 -16.85 2.21
C THR A 181 -8.38 -17.25 1.10
N TRP A 182 -7.74 -18.42 1.25
CA TRP A 182 -6.83 -18.97 0.23
C TRP A 182 -7.59 -19.65 -0.91
N ASN A 183 -8.36 -18.85 -1.68
CA ASN A 183 -9.19 -19.26 -2.82
C ASN A 183 -8.46 -19.07 -4.16
N ASP A 184 -9.15 -19.31 -5.27
CA ASP A 184 -8.57 -19.21 -6.62
C ASP A 184 -8.15 -17.77 -6.98
N ALA A 185 -8.88 -16.75 -6.53
CA ALA A 185 -8.52 -15.36 -6.76
C ALA A 185 -7.22 -14.99 -6.01
N ALA A 186 -7.10 -15.41 -4.74
CA ALA A 186 -5.90 -15.23 -3.93
C ALA A 186 -4.69 -15.95 -4.56
N ARG A 187 -4.87 -17.21 -4.99
CA ARG A 187 -3.83 -17.99 -5.67
C ARG A 187 -3.38 -17.37 -6.99
N ALA A 188 -4.33 -16.86 -7.79
CA ALA A 188 -4.02 -16.21 -9.05
C ALA A 188 -3.22 -14.93 -8.84
N GLN A 189 -3.57 -14.11 -7.85
CA GLN A 189 -2.82 -12.90 -7.51
C GLN A 189 -1.42 -13.25 -7.00
N ALA A 190 -1.29 -14.17 -6.05
CA ALA A 190 0.00 -14.61 -5.52
C ALA A 190 0.91 -15.18 -6.60
N ALA A 191 0.37 -16.00 -7.52
CA ALA A 191 1.13 -16.55 -8.63
C ALA A 191 1.62 -15.48 -9.64
N ALA A 192 0.93 -14.35 -9.76
CA ALA A 192 1.34 -13.26 -10.62
C ALA A 192 2.39 -12.33 -9.97
N GLU A 193 2.56 -12.40 -8.66
CA GLU A 193 3.42 -11.50 -7.89
C GLU A 193 4.89 -11.50 -8.32
N PRO A 194 5.58 -12.66 -8.50
CA PRO A 194 7.00 -12.67 -8.83
C PRO A 194 7.34 -11.89 -10.09
N ALA A 195 6.48 -11.94 -11.11
CA ALA A 195 6.67 -11.22 -12.38
C ALA A 195 6.49 -9.68 -12.25
N GLN A 196 5.96 -9.22 -11.13
CA GLN A 196 5.67 -7.81 -10.89
C GLN A 196 6.70 -7.12 -9.99
N PHE A 197 7.63 -7.86 -9.39
CA PHE A 197 8.66 -7.30 -8.53
C PHE A 197 9.89 -6.82 -9.29
N ALA A 198 10.40 -5.63 -8.90
CA ALA A 198 11.67 -5.09 -9.30
C ALA A 198 12.64 -5.14 -8.12
N ARG A 199 13.62 -6.03 -8.16
CA ARG A 199 14.57 -6.27 -7.06
C ARG A 199 15.26 -5.00 -6.59
N ALA A 200 15.82 -4.21 -7.52
CA ALA A 200 16.48 -2.96 -7.18
C ALA A 200 15.59 -1.96 -6.45
N ALA A 201 14.31 -1.86 -6.86
CA ALA A 201 13.33 -1.00 -6.19
C ALA A 201 12.98 -1.53 -4.79
N THR A 202 12.91 -2.85 -4.62
CA THR A 202 12.67 -3.48 -3.30
C THR A 202 13.82 -3.19 -2.35
N ASP A 203 15.06 -3.44 -2.77
CA ASP A 203 16.26 -3.27 -1.95
C ASP A 203 16.51 -1.80 -1.60
N GLY A 204 16.25 -0.88 -2.55
CA GLY A 204 16.44 0.55 -2.38
C GLY A 204 15.36 1.28 -1.55
N PHE A 205 14.17 0.70 -1.39
CA PHE A 205 13.02 1.41 -0.81
C PHE A 205 13.24 1.90 0.63
N TYR A 206 13.90 1.11 1.46
CA TYR A 206 14.27 1.50 2.83
C TYR A 206 15.77 1.59 3.03
N ALA A 207 16.58 1.55 1.94
CA ALA A 207 18.04 1.68 2.06
C ALA A 207 18.40 3.03 2.68
N ASP A 208 19.21 2.99 3.73
CA ASP A 208 19.67 4.18 4.48
C ASP A 208 18.53 5.10 4.98
N PHE A 209 17.30 4.59 5.03
CA PHE A 209 16.18 5.35 5.58
C PHE A 209 16.19 5.26 7.11
N THR A 210 16.23 6.41 7.75
CA THR A 210 16.06 6.54 9.20
C THR A 210 14.74 7.25 9.46
N PRO A 211 13.84 6.68 10.28
CA PRO A 211 12.61 7.36 10.68
C PRO A 211 12.88 8.71 11.33
N ASP A 212 12.18 9.74 10.88
CA ASP A 212 12.22 11.05 11.51
C ASP A 212 11.45 10.99 12.84
N PRO A 213 12.10 11.24 14.00
CA PRO A 213 11.43 11.19 15.29
C PRO A 213 10.31 12.22 15.46
N ALA A 214 10.26 13.27 14.65
CA ALA A 214 9.20 14.26 14.64
C ALA A 214 8.00 13.87 13.74
N LEU A 215 8.11 12.81 12.94
CA LEU A 215 7.04 12.39 12.05
C LEU A 215 5.74 12.00 12.80
N PRO A 216 5.78 11.26 13.91
CA PRO A 216 4.57 10.93 14.66
C PRO A 216 3.80 12.18 15.13
N GLU A 217 4.51 13.20 15.64
CA GLU A 217 3.88 14.45 16.11
C GLU A 217 3.23 15.20 14.93
N ARG A 218 3.92 15.30 13.78
CA ARG A 218 3.36 15.94 12.58
C ARG A 218 2.12 15.23 12.08
N LEU A 219 2.09 13.90 12.12
CA LEU A 219 0.94 13.11 11.71
C LEU A 219 -0.20 13.19 12.72
N ALA A 220 0.08 13.27 14.02
CA ALA A 220 -0.94 13.49 15.05
C ALA A 220 -1.64 14.84 14.89
N ALA A 221 -0.92 15.85 14.41
CA ALA A 221 -1.46 17.20 14.11
C ALA A 221 -2.15 17.29 12.74
N LEU A 222 -2.15 16.21 11.94
CA LEU A 222 -2.73 16.21 10.60
C LEU A 222 -4.25 16.33 10.68
N ALA A 223 -4.80 17.40 10.08
CA ALA A 223 -6.25 17.62 9.99
C ALA A 223 -6.90 16.98 8.75
N VAL A 224 -6.11 16.34 7.88
CA VAL A 224 -6.62 15.67 6.67
C VAL A 224 -7.45 14.46 7.07
N PRO A 225 -8.73 14.38 6.67
CA PRO A 225 -9.54 13.21 6.92
C PRO A 225 -8.86 11.95 6.37
N THR A 226 -8.67 10.95 7.22
CA THR A 226 -7.92 9.74 6.88
C THR A 226 -8.77 8.49 7.13
N LEU A 227 -8.87 7.62 6.14
CA LEU A 227 -9.42 6.28 6.29
C LEU A 227 -8.26 5.28 6.43
N LEU A 228 -8.28 4.51 7.50
CA LEU A 228 -7.43 3.35 7.69
C LEU A 228 -8.24 2.09 7.39
N VAL A 229 -7.77 1.27 6.46
CA VAL A 229 -8.39 -0.04 6.15
C VAL A 229 -7.41 -1.14 6.56
N ALA A 230 -7.86 -2.01 7.45
CA ALA A 230 -7.14 -3.20 7.90
C ALA A 230 -7.91 -4.46 7.52
N GLY A 231 -7.21 -5.52 7.16
CA GLY A 231 -7.79 -6.85 7.16
C GLY A 231 -7.82 -7.43 8.58
N GLU A 232 -8.85 -8.20 8.90
CA GLU A 232 -8.97 -8.86 10.21
C GLU A 232 -7.85 -9.87 10.45
N HIS A 233 -7.44 -10.56 9.39
CA HIS A 233 -6.43 -11.61 9.39
C HIS A 233 -5.07 -11.17 8.83
N ASP A 234 -4.89 -9.86 8.59
CA ASP A 234 -3.62 -9.36 8.09
C ASP A 234 -2.50 -9.57 9.13
N VAL A 235 -1.39 -10.09 8.66
CA VAL A 235 -0.18 -10.33 9.47
C VAL A 235 0.79 -9.15 9.39
N TRP A 236 0.60 -8.23 8.44
CA TRP A 236 1.50 -7.11 8.16
C TRP A 236 0.83 -5.88 7.51
N PRO A 237 0.24 -4.96 8.26
CA PRO A 237 0.17 -4.83 9.71
C PRO A 237 -0.98 -5.62 10.31
N THR A 238 -0.76 -6.14 11.51
CA THR A 238 -1.85 -6.73 12.27
C THR A 238 -2.90 -5.68 12.63
N ARG A 239 -4.13 -6.10 12.87
CA ARG A 239 -5.20 -5.20 13.34
C ARG A 239 -4.85 -4.48 14.65
N HIS A 240 -3.97 -5.04 15.49
CA HIS A 240 -3.48 -4.38 16.68
C HIS A 240 -2.57 -3.20 16.35
N ALA A 241 -1.61 -3.40 15.44
CA ALA A 241 -0.75 -2.33 14.94
C ALA A 241 -1.57 -1.21 14.26
N MET A 242 -2.64 -1.58 13.53
CA MET A 242 -3.55 -0.61 12.93
C MET A 242 -4.35 0.22 13.95
N ARG A 243 -4.70 -0.36 15.10
CA ARG A 243 -5.30 0.41 16.22
C ARG A 243 -4.32 1.40 16.83
N GLN A 244 -3.03 1.04 16.93
CA GLN A 244 -2.00 1.98 17.36
C GLN A 244 -1.85 3.16 16.39
N LEU A 245 -1.86 2.89 15.07
CA LEU A 245 -1.84 3.94 14.06
C LEU A 245 -3.10 4.83 14.14
N ALA A 246 -4.27 4.24 14.34
CA ALA A 246 -5.52 5.00 14.49
C ALA A 246 -5.51 5.91 15.73
N ALA A 247 -4.89 5.47 16.82
CA ALA A 247 -4.72 6.29 18.01
C ALA A 247 -3.76 7.47 17.80
N LEU A 248 -2.77 7.31 16.90
CA LEU A 248 -1.85 8.38 16.52
C LEU A 248 -2.50 9.41 15.60
N LEU A 249 -3.24 8.96 14.58
CA LEU A 249 -3.86 9.82 13.57
C LEU A 249 -5.23 10.31 14.05
N THR A 250 -5.28 11.45 14.73
CA THR A 250 -6.50 11.94 15.41
C THR A 250 -7.67 12.23 14.46
N ALA A 251 -7.42 12.57 13.19
CA ALA A 251 -8.42 12.76 12.15
C ALA A 251 -8.72 11.48 11.35
N SER A 252 -8.41 10.30 11.90
CA SER A 252 -8.60 9.05 11.20
C SER A 252 -9.86 8.28 11.65
N ARG A 253 -10.35 7.46 10.72
CA ARG A 253 -11.34 6.40 10.96
C ARG A 253 -10.71 5.06 10.59
N LEU A 254 -10.71 4.10 11.50
CA LEU A 254 -10.29 2.73 11.23
C LEU A 254 -11.48 1.87 10.86
N THR A 255 -11.37 1.17 9.73
CA THR A 255 -12.25 0.08 9.32
C THR A 255 -11.42 -1.22 9.31
N VAL A 256 -11.83 -2.19 10.12
CA VAL A 256 -11.30 -3.55 10.04
C VAL A 256 -12.27 -4.36 9.21
N GLN A 257 -11.85 -4.83 8.04
CA GLN A 257 -12.68 -5.63 7.14
C GLN A 257 -12.70 -7.08 7.63
N PRO A 258 -13.89 -7.61 8.01
CA PRO A 258 -14.00 -8.97 8.49
C PRO A 258 -13.54 -10.00 7.46
N GLY A 259 -12.83 -11.03 7.90
CA GLY A 259 -12.37 -12.13 7.06
C GLY A 259 -11.34 -11.74 6.00
N ALA A 260 -10.83 -10.50 5.97
CA ALA A 260 -9.85 -10.07 4.98
C ALA A 260 -8.41 -10.16 5.52
N GLY A 261 -7.45 -10.32 4.61
CA GLY A 261 -6.02 -10.22 4.86
C GLY A 261 -5.43 -8.90 4.36
N HIS A 262 -4.23 -8.98 3.81
CA HIS A 262 -3.43 -7.85 3.32
C HIS A 262 -4.02 -7.16 2.06
N PHE A 263 -4.84 -7.91 1.31
CA PHE A 263 -5.47 -7.45 0.07
C PHE A 263 -7.00 -7.45 0.19
N PRO A 264 -7.59 -6.54 1.02
CA PRO A 264 -9.01 -6.59 1.35
C PRO A 264 -9.93 -6.47 0.13
N TRP A 265 -9.48 -5.86 -0.97
CA TRP A 265 -10.23 -5.79 -2.24
C TRP A 265 -10.25 -7.10 -3.03
N VAL A 266 -9.37 -8.07 -2.68
CA VAL A 266 -9.39 -9.43 -3.25
C VAL A 266 -10.29 -10.33 -2.44
N ASP A 267 -10.25 -10.21 -1.12
CA ASP A 267 -11.01 -11.05 -0.20
C ASP A 267 -12.52 -10.74 -0.22
N ASP A 268 -12.90 -9.46 -0.12
CA ASP A 268 -14.27 -8.98 -0.33
C ASP A 268 -14.25 -7.65 -1.09
N PRO A 269 -14.28 -7.70 -2.44
CA PRO A 269 -14.26 -6.54 -3.30
C PRO A 269 -15.37 -5.54 -3.00
N ARG A 270 -16.57 -6.03 -2.70
CA ARG A 270 -17.74 -5.18 -2.46
C ARG A 270 -17.66 -4.42 -1.14
N ALA A 271 -17.27 -5.10 -0.06
CA ALA A 271 -17.12 -4.47 1.24
C ALA A 271 -16.00 -3.43 1.20
N PHE A 272 -14.87 -3.74 0.55
CA PHE A 272 -13.78 -2.81 0.37
C PHE A 272 -14.22 -1.55 -0.39
N ALA A 273 -14.75 -1.73 -1.61
CA ALA A 273 -15.18 -0.60 -2.45
C ALA A 273 -16.24 0.26 -1.77
N ALA A 274 -17.23 -0.35 -1.11
CA ALA A 274 -18.26 0.38 -0.38
C ALA A 274 -17.69 1.21 0.78
N SER A 275 -16.74 0.66 1.54
CA SER A 275 -16.09 1.36 2.66
C SER A 275 -15.28 2.57 2.20
N VAL A 276 -14.48 2.39 1.15
CA VAL A 276 -13.64 3.46 0.59
C VAL A 276 -14.52 4.53 -0.06
N GLU A 277 -15.53 4.13 -0.85
CA GLU A 277 -16.42 5.08 -1.51
C GLU A 277 -17.26 5.89 -0.50
N ALA A 278 -17.80 5.27 0.54
CA ALA A 278 -18.54 5.97 1.58
C ALA A 278 -17.67 7.05 2.28
N PHE A 279 -16.38 6.78 2.45
CA PHE A 279 -15.44 7.75 3.00
C PHE A 279 -15.13 8.88 2.00
N LEU A 280 -14.85 8.53 0.74
CA LEU A 280 -14.47 9.50 -0.29
C LEU A 280 -15.62 10.39 -0.76
N ALA A 281 -16.89 9.92 -0.65
CA ALA A 281 -18.07 10.68 -1.00
C ALA A 281 -18.63 11.54 0.14
N ALA A 282 -18.18 11.34 1.39
CA ALA A 282 -18.66 12.12 2.53
C ALA A 282 -18.40 13.61 2.31
N ALA A 283 -19.33 14.47 2.77
CA ALA A 283 -19.06 15.91 2.79
C ALA A 283 -17.80 16.23 3.64
N PRO A 284 -17.01 17.25 3.30
CA PRO A 284 -15.97 17.71 4.19
C PRO A 284 -16.59 18.12 5.54
N ALA A 285 -15.96 17.68 6.62
CA ALA A 285 -16.38 18.01 7.98
C ALA A 285 -16.15 19.48 8.29
#